data_c0941a6f4726c5c6b33073fb469d12a0
#
_entry.id   c0941a6f4726c5c6b33073fb469d12a0
#
_cell.length_a   1.000
_cell.length_b   1.000
_cell.length_c   1.000
_cell.angle_alpha   90.00
_cell.angle_beta   90.00
_cell.angle_gamma   90.00
#
_symmetry.space_group_name_H-M   'P 1'
#
loop_
_entity.id
_entity.type
_entity.pdbx_description
1 polymer ?
#
loop_
_entity_poly.entity_id
_entity_poly.type
_entity_poly.pdbx_seq_one_letter_code
_entity_poly.pdbx_strand_id
1 'polypeptide(L)'
;MPINPQGCKSLDAFRTLREGKTLYLPNFGMETLHHVHAEDVAGVFFAAIQTGKSAYGEGFHAVSPRAVTLTGYAREAASWYGKEADLAYEPYETWKARVSKEDAESALTHMLHSPSGSMEKAKRLLDFVPKHTNYEAVRECLQSFGEL
;
A
#
# COMPACT_ATOMS: atom_id res chain seq x y z
N MET A 1 3.73 -13.89 2.69
CA MET A 1 2.28 -14.17 2.74
C MET A 1 1.69 -13.63 1.47
N PRO A 2 1.09 -14.45 0.61
CA PRO A 2 0.51 -13.94 -0.62
C PRO A 2 -0.51 -12.87 -0.24
N ILE A 3 -0.50 -11.75 -0.92
CA ILE A 3 -1.59 -10.80 -0.87
C ILE A 3 -2.84 -11.62 -1.15
N ASN A 4 -3.80 -11.52 -0.24
CA ASN A 4 -5.16 -11.84 -0.54
C ASN A 4 -5.48 -11.16 -1.89
N PRO A 5 -5.93 -11.88 -2.93
CA PRO A 5 -6.40 -11.27 -4.18
C PRO A 5 -7.41 -10.15 -3.93
N GLN A 6 -8.12 -10.18 -2.79
CA GLN A 6 -8.98 -9.12 -2.29
C GLN A 6 -8.24 -7.89 -1.74
N GLY A 7 -6.95 -7.96 -1.48
CA GLY A 7 -6.13 -6.85 -0.96
C GLY A 7 -5.29 -6.15 -2.03
N CYS A 8 -4.95 -6.83 -3.11
CA CYS A 8 -4.38 -6.24 -4.32
C CYS A 8 -5.50 -6.05 -5.32
N LYS A 9 -6.21 -4.96 -5.21
CA LYS A 9 -7.53 -4.76 -5.80
C LYS A 9 -7.56 -4.71 -7.32
N SER A 10 -6.46 -4.49 -7.98
CA SER A 10 -6.38 -4.72 -9.42
C SER A 10 -4.94 -4.91 -9.86
N LEU A 11 -4.61 -6.08 -10.32
CA LEU A 11 -3.38 -6.34 -11.06
C LEU A 11 -3.35 -5.55 -12.38
N ASP A 12 -4.47 -5.01 -12.82
CA ASP A 12 -4.60 -4.29 -14.07
C ASP A 12 -3.76 -3.01 -14.09
N ALA A 13 -3.64 -2.31 -12.96
CA ALA A 13 -2.76 -1.15 -12.85
C ALA A 13 -1.29 -1.55 -13.10
N PHE A 14 -0.83 -2.66 -12.50
CA PHE A 14 0.53 -3.15 -12.71
C PHE A 14 0.77 -3.66 -14.13
N ARG A 15 -0.21 -4.34 -14.71
CA ARG A 15 -0.16 -4.80 -16.11
C ARG A 15 -0.09 -3.61 -17.08
N THR A 16 -0.89 -2.57 -16.83
CA THR A 16 -0.86 -1.31 -17.58
C THR A 16 0.54 -0.68 -17.55
N LEU A 17 1.15 -0.58 -16.36
CA LEU A 17 2.50 -0.06 -16.20
C LEU A 17 3.55 -0.96 -16.87
N ARG A 18 3.44 -2.29 -16.75
CA ARG A 18 4.30 -3.26 -17.41
C ARG A 18 4.26 -3.13 -18.94
N GLU A 19 3.08 -2.87 -19.49
CA GLU A 19 2.88 -2.67 -20.92
C GLU A 19 3.35 -1.28 -21.40
N GLY A 20 3.64 -0.35 -20.49
CA GLY A 20 4.00 1.03 -20.79
C GLY A 20 2.85 1.84 -21.35
N LYS A 21 1.64 1.50 -20.98
CA LYS A 21 0.42 2.23 -21.32
C LYS A 21 0.14 3.32 -20.28
N THR A 22 -0.65 4.31 -20.69
CA THR A 22 -1.10 5.39 -19.79
C THR A 22 -1.95 4.81 -18.66
N LEU A 23 -1.51 5.02 -17.41
CA LEU A 23 -2.28 4.72 -16.21
C LEU A 23 -3.04 5.96 -15.76
N TYR A 24 -4.35 5.85 -15.72
CA TYR A 24 -5.22 6.92 -15.22
C TYR A 24 -5.35 6.82 -13.71
N LEU A 25 -5.06 7.92 -13.02
CA LEU A 25 -5.20 8.07 -11.59
C LEU A 25 -6.35 9.01 -11.23
N PRO A 26 -7.08 8.75 -10.13
CA PRO A 26 -8.14 9.64 -9.68
C PRO A 26 -7.57 10.96 -9.15
N ASN A 27 -8.32 12.03 -9.30
CA ASN A 27 -8.03 13.37 -8.83
C ASN A 27 -6.62 13.84 -9.26
N PHE A 28 -5.73 14.08 -8.31
CA PHE A 28 -4.35 14.51 -8.54
C PHE A 28 -3.31 13.42 -8.22
N GLY A 29 -3.77 12.22 -7.85
CA GLY A 29 -2.89 11.11 -7.44
C GLY A 29 -2.07 11.41 -6.18
N MET A 30 -2.53 12.33 -5.34
CA MET A 30 -1.86 12.77 -4.10
C MET A 30 -2.39 12.02 -2.87
N GLU A 31 -3.47 11.29 -3.01
CA GLU A 31 -4.00 10.41 -1.98
C GLU A 31 -2.96 9.36 -1.59
N THR A 32 -2.91 9.02 -0.31
CA THR A 32 -1.89 8.13 0.20
C THR A 32 -2.36 6.68 0.33
N LEU A 33 -1.41 5.78 0.11
CA LEU A 33 -1.48 4.37 0.46
C LEU A 33 -0.47 4.09 1.57
N HIS A 34 -0.87 3.27 2.52
CA HIS A 34 0.01 2.91 3.63
C HIS A 34 -0.06 1.40 3.86
N HIS A 35 0.53 0.65 2.95
CA HIS A 35 0.62 -0.80 3.04
C HIS A 35 1.56 -1.21 4.17
N VAL A 36 1.41 -2.44 4.63
CA VAL A 36 2.28 -3.06 5.63
C VAL A 36 2.59 -4.48 5.21
N HIS A 37 3.81 -4.91 5.44
CA HIS A 37 4.21 -6.29 5.26
C HIS A 37 3.63 -7.17 6.37
N ALA A 38 3.14 -8.36 6.04
CA ALA A 38 2.53 -9.26 7.02
C ALA A 38 3.51 -9.68 8.14
N GLU A 39 4.79 -9.81 7.83
CA GLU A 39 5.83 -10.09 8.83
C GLU A 39 5.96 -8.97 9.85
N ASP A 40 5.85 -7.69 9.42
CA ASP A 40 5.91 -6.55 10.33
C ASP A 40 4.65 -6.50 11.22
N VAL A 41 3.48 -6.86 10.70
CA VAL A 41 2.27 -7.01 11.52
C VAL A 41 2.48 -8.08 12.59
N ALA A 42 2.95 -9.27 12.20
CA ALA A 42 3.25 -10.35 13.14
C ALA A 42 4.31 -9.93 14.16
N GLY A 43 5.31 -9.16 13.74
CA GLY A 43 6.35 -8.61 14.59
C GLY A 43 5.82 -7.68 15.68
N VAL A 44 4.85 -6.81 15.36
CA VAL A 44 4.19 -5.94 16.36
C VAL A 44 3.45 -6.77 17.40
N PHE A 45 2.70 -7.81 16.98
CA PHE A 45 2.03 -8.71 17.91
C PHE A 45 3.02 -9.42 18.83
N PHE A 46 4.10 -9.95 18.27
CA PHE A 46 5.14 -10.65 19.03
C PHE A 46 5.80 -9.71 20.03
N ALA A 47 6.18 -8.51 19.62
CA ALA A 47 6.78 -7.51 20.50
C ALA A 47 5.83 -7.10 21.64
N ALA A 48 4.53 -6.95 21.35
CA ALA A 48 3.54 -6.64 22.38
C ALA A 48 3.41 -7.76 23.43
N ILE A 49 3.44 -9.03 22.99
CA ILE A 49 3.43 -10.18 23.91
C ILE A 49 4.68 -10.18 24.80
N GLN A 50 5.87 -9.94 24.21
CA GLN A 50 7.13 -9.90 24.97
C GLN A 50 7.18 -8.74 25.98
N THR A 51 6.65 -7.57 25.61
CA THR A 51 6.57 -6.40 26.49
C THR A 51 5.64 -6.63 27.68
N GLY A 52 4.63 -7.50 27.53
CA GLY A 52 3.73 -7.91 28.61
C GLY A 52 2.85 -6.77 29.14
N LYS A 53 2.85 -6.59 30.46
CA LYS A 53 1.88 -5.67 31.13
C LYS A 53 1.92 -4.23 30.62
N SER A 54 3.06 -3.74 30.16
CA SER A 54 3.20 -2.39 29.62
C SER A 54 2.48 -2.16 28.27
N ALA A 55 2.11 -3.26 27.59
CA ALA A 55 1.35 -3.21 26.36
C ALA A 55 -0.18 -3.41 26.59
N TYR A 56 -0.60 -3.74 27.80
CA TYR A 56 -2.01 -4.04 28.08
C TYR A 56 -2.89 -2.80 27.95
N GLY A 57 -3.98 -2.93 27.19
CA GLY A 57 -4.91 -1.84 26.92
C GLY A 57 -4.41 -0.81 25.92
N GLU A 58 -3.21 -1.00 25.37
CA GLU A 58 -2.62 -0.10 24.37
C GLU A 58 -2.97 -0.52 22.95
N GLY A 59 -3.30 0.45 22.09
CA GLY A 59 -3.46 0.25 20.66
C GLY A 59 -2.19 0.67 19.90
N PHE A 60 -1.77 -0.14 18.94
CA PHE A 60 -0.58 0.13 18.11
C PHE A 60 -0.95 0.14 16.64
N HIS A 61 -0.40 1.10 15.88
CA HIS A 61 -0.39 0.99 14.43
C HIS A 61 0.65 -0.05 14.01
N ALA A 62 0.30 -0.83 12.99
CA ALA A 62 1.23 -1.70 12.27
C ALA A 62 1.20 -1.25 10.80
N VAL A 63 2.12 -0.38 10.43
CA VAL A 63 2.24 0.21 9.10
C VAL A 63 3.70 0.25 8.67
N SER A 64 3.97 0.40 7.38
CA SER A 64 5.34 0.61 6.90
C SER A 64 5.90 1.96 7.39
N PRO A 65 7.21 2.22 7.25
CA PRO A 65 7.83 3.45 7.76
C PRO A 65 7.25 4.75 7.20
N ARG A 66 6.68 4.73 6.00
CA ARG A 66 6.13 5.92 5.33
C ARG A 66 4.91 5.55 4.48
N ALA A 67 3.90 6.41 4.48
CA ALA A 67 2.86 6.41 3.46
C ALA A 67 3.42 6.90 2.12
N VAL A 68 2.82 6.45 1.02
CA VAL A 68 3.21 6.84 -0.34
C VAL A 68 1.99 7.36 -1.10
N THR A 69 2.19 8.37 -1.95
CA THR A 69 1.09 8.86 -2.80
C THR A 69 0.82 7.89 -3.95
N LEU A 70 -0.38 7.92 -4.53
CA LEU A 70 -0.71 7.11 -5.71
C LEU A 70 0.26 7.37 -6.86
N THR A 71 0.58 8.64 -7.12
CA THR A 71 1.58 9.02 -8.13
C THR A 71 2.96 8.44 -7.84
N GLY A 72 3.44 8.57 -6.59
CA GLY A 72 4.74 8.02 -6.18
C GLY A 72 4.76 6.51 -6.30
N TYR A 73 3.68 5.86 -5.92
CA TYR A 73 3.52 4.41 -6.03
C TYR A 73 3.52 3.93 -7.46
N ALA A 74 2.78 4.59 -8.37
CA ALA A 74 2.73 4.22 -9.79
C ALA A 74 4.10 4.37 -10.47
N ARG A 75 4.85 5.45 -10.15
CA ARG A 75 6.20 5.66 -10.67
C ARG A 75 7.18 4.59 -10.21
N GLU A 76 7.16 4.27 -8.93
CA GLU A 76 8.00 3.19 -8.39
C GLU A 76 7.64 1.85 -9.03
N ALA A 77 6.36 1.51 -9.13
CA ALA A 77 5.91 0.26 -9.74
C ALA A 77 6.33 0.14 -11.22
N ALA A 78 6.27 1.23 -11.99
CA ALA A 78 6.74 1.24 -13.37
C ALA A 78 8.25 0.93 -13.47
N SER A 79 9.05 1.44 -12.54
CA SER A 79 10.49 1.21 -12.49
C SER A 79 10.84 -0.27 -12.31
N TRP A 80 10.00 -1.06 -11.66
CA TRP A 80 10.21 -2.51 -11.50
C TRP A 80 10.17 -3.26 -12.83
N TYR A 81 9.51 -2.69 -13.83
CA TYR A 81 9.46 -3.20 -15.22
C TYR A 81 10.45 -2.51 -16.15
N GLY A 82 11.38 -1.69 -15.61
CA GLY A 82 12.34 -0.92 -16.39
C GLY A 82 11.71 0.18 -17.23
N LYS A 83 10.57 0.74 -16.78
CA LYS A 83 9.81 1.76 -17.51
C LYS A 83 9.63 3.04 -16.68
N GLU A 84 9.38 4.14 -17.37
CA GLU A 84 8.81 5.35 -16.79
C GLU A 84 7.28 5.24 -16.83
N ALA A 85 6.63 5.74 -15.77
CA ALA A 85 5.18 5.73 -15.70
C ALA A 85 4.60 6.85 -16.59
N ASP A 86 3.78 6.47 -17.55
CA ASP A 86 2.91 7.39 -18.28
C ASP A 86 1.60 7.54 -17.48
N LEU A 87 1.39 8.73 -16.87
CA LEU A 87 0.30 8.98 -15.94
C LEU A 87 -0.62 10.08 -16.44
N ALA A 88 -1.91 9.83 -16.39
CA ALA A 88 -2.96 10.82 -16.60
C ALA A 88 -3.84 10.94 -15.36
N TYR A 89 -4.40 12.12 -15.14
CA TYR A 89 -5.19 12.43 -13.95
C TYR A 89 -6.59 12.86 -14.34
N GLU A 90 -7.59 12.31 -13.67
CA GLU A 90 -9.00 12.60 -13.92
C GLU A 90 -9.76 12.79 -12.60
N PRO A 91 -10.81 13.64 -12.59
CA PRO A 91 -11.73 13.67 -11.46
C PRO A 91 -12.23 12.24 -11.15
N TYR A 92 -12.39 11.92 -9.86
CA TYR A 92 -12.85 10.58 -9.43
C TYR A 92 -14.11 10.14 -10.17
N GLU A 93 -15.06 11.04 -10.41
CA GLU A 93 -16.33 10.74 -11.09
C GLU A 93 -16.13 10.25 -12.54
N THR A 94 -15.11 10.74 -13.23
CA THR A 94 -14.71 10.26 -14.56
C THR A 94 -13.91 8.97 -14.48
N TRP A 95 -12.94 8.94 -13.58
CA TRP A 95 -12.03 7.80 -13.39
C TRP A 95 -12.78 6.52 -13.00
N LYS A 96 -13.78 6.58 -12.13
CA LYS A 96 -14.54 5.41 -11.68
C LYS A 96 -15.24 4.64 -12.82
N ALA A 97 -15.47 5.26 -13.96
CA ALA A 97 -16.04 4.60 -15.13
C ALA A 97 -15.03 3.73 -15.90
N ARG A 98 -13.72 3.84 -15.59
CA ARG A 98 -12.64 3.09 -16.22
C ARG A 98 -12.33 1.77 -15.52
N VAL A 99 -12.78 1.62 -14.29
CA VAL A 99 -12.50 0.48 -13.44
C VAL A 99 -13.78 -0.26 -13.06
N SER A 100 -13.65 -1.43 -12.44
CA SER A 100 -14.83 -2.14 -11.93
C SER A 100 -15.52 -1.32 -10.82
N LYS A 101 -16.82 -1.54 -10.63
CA LYS A 101 -17.57 -0.89 -9.54
C LYS A 101 -16.94 -1.19 -8.18
N GLU A 102 -16.48 -2.42 -7.97
CA GLU A 102 -15.84 -2.86 -6.73
C GLU A 102 -14.52 -2.11 -6.50
N ASP A 103 -13.70 -1.98 -7.54
CA ASP A 103 -12.44 -1.24 -7.46
C ASP A 103 -12.69 0.25 -7.19
N ALA A 104 -13.71 0.84 -7.84
CA ALA A 104 -14.07 2.24 -7.64
C ALA A 104 -14.53 2.52 -6.20
N GLU A 105 -15.42 1.69 -5.65
CA GLU A 105 -15.91 1.83 -4.26
C GLU A 105 -14.78 1.66 -3.26
N SER A 106 -13.92 0.71 -3.51
CA SER A 106 -12.76 0.46 -2.68
C SER A 106 -11.75 1.60 -2.71
N ALA A 107 -11.43 2.10 -3.90
CA ALA A 107 -10.54 3.24 -4.07
C ALA A 107 -11.09 4.48 -3.38
N LEU A 108 -12.40 4.73 -3.48
CA LEU A 108 -13.04 5.85 -2.80
C LEU A 108 -12.82 5.82 -1.29
N THR A 109 -12.97 4.66 -0.66
CA THR A 109 -12.74 4.49 0.78
C THR A 109 -11.29 4.84 1.15
N HIS A 110 -10.32 4.38 0.38
CA HIS A 110 -8.90 4.70 0.60
C HIS A 110 -8.60 6.18 0.37
N MET A 111 -9.13 6.76 -0.69
CA MET A 111 -8.90 8.16 -1.05
C MET A 111 -9.48 9.13 -0.01
N LEU A 112 -10.67 8.85 0.50
CA LEU A 112 -11.31 9.69 1.52
C LEU A 112 -10.52 9.76 2.83
N HIS A 113 -9.74 8.74 3.14
CA HIS A 113 -9.01 8.66 4.40
C HIS A 113 -7.52 9.00 4.28
N SER A 114 -6.94 8.90 3.09
CA SER A 114 -5.50 9.14 2.83
C SER A 114 -4.62 8.66 3.99
N PRO A 115 -4.58 7.34 4.28
CA PRO A 115 -3.99 6.82 5.50
C PRO A 115 -2.51 7.19 5.61
N SER A 116 -2.13 7.72 6.78
CA SER A 116 -0.75 8.04 7.13
C SER A 116 -0.54 7.80 8.62
N GLY A 117 -0.29 6.54 8.99
CA GLY A 117 -0.06 6.15 10.38
C GLY A 117 1.39 6.35 10.82
N SER A 118 1.62 6.34 12.13
CA SER A 118 2.95 6.42 12.73
C SER A 118 3.25 5.19 13.57
N MET A 119 4.49 4.70 13.47
CA MET A 119 5.02 3.60 14.28
C MET A 119 5.77 4.07 15.54
N GLU A 120 5.81 5.37 15.81
CA GLU A 120 6.59 5.92 16.94
C GLU A 120 6.13 5.36 18.31
N LYS A 121 4.84 5.05 18.47
CA LYS A 121 4.33 4.42 19.69
C LYS A 121 4.84 2.98 19.83
N ALA A 122 4.80 2.21 18.75
CA ALA A 122 5.34 0.84 18.75
C ALA A 122 6.85 0.83 19.01
N LYS A 123 7.59 1.74 18.37
CA LYS A 123 9.02 1.90 18.62
C LYS A 123 9.31 2.23 20.09
N ARG A 124 8.60 3.18 20.67
CA ARG A 124 8.84 3.64 22.04
C ARG A 124 8.44 2.61 23.11
N LEU A 125 7.30 1.93 22.94
CA LEU A 125 6.75 1.04 23.97
C LEU A 125 7.07 -0.43 23.76
N LEU A 126 7.30 -0.85 22.51
CA LEU A 126 7.57 -2.25 22.16
C LEU A 126 9.01 -2.47 21.67
N ASP A 127 9.80 -1.40 21.52
CA ASP A 127 11.13 -1.44 20.87
C ASP A 127 11.06 -2.08 19.44
N PHE A 128 9.94 -1.83 18.73
CA PHE A 128 9.69 -2.41 17.42
C PHE A 128 9.79 -1.38 16.31
N VAL A 129 10.55 -1.71 15.28
CA VAL A 129 10.69 -0.94 14.04
C VAL A 129 10.36 -1.86 12.86
N PRO A 130 9.49 -1.45 11.93
CA PRO A 130 9.18 -2.26 10.75
C PRO A 130 10.42 -2.45 9.88
N LYS A 131 10.56 -3.64 9.29
CA LYS A 131 11.69 -4.02 8.46
C LYS A 131 11.46 -3.72 6.98
N HIS A 132 10.19 -3.67 6.57
CA HIS A 132 9.81 -3.59 5.17
C HIS A 132 9.17 -2.24 4.84
N THR A 133 9.46 -1.74 3.65
CA THR A 133 8.78 -0.57 3.07
C THR A 133 7.47 -0.99 2.41
N ASN A 134 6.62 0.00 2.06
CA ASN A 134 5.45 -0.22 1.21
C ASN A 134 5.82 -0.96 -0.08
N TYR A 135 6.89 -0.53 -0.70
CA TYR A 135 7.31 -1.01 -2.01
C TYR A 135 7.78 -2.47 -1.96
N GLU A 136 8.59 -2.82 -0.96
CA GLU A 136 9.04 -4.20 -0.77
C GLU A 136 7.88 -5.15 -0.53
N ALA A 137 6.92 -4.77 0.31
CA ALA A 137 5.74 -5.59 0.58
C ALA A 137 4.95 -5.90 -0.69
N VAL A 138 4.74 -4.90 -1.56
CA VAL A 138 3.98 -5.09 -2.79
C VAL A 138 4.79 -5.82 -3.85
N ARG A 139 6.07 -5.48 -3.98
CA ARG A 139 6.96 -6.13 -4.95
C ARG A 139 7.09 -7.63 -4.69
N GLU A 140 7.31 -8.04 -3.45
CA GLU A 140 7.34 -9.45 -3.05
C GLU A 140 6.03 -10.16 -3.42
N CYS A 141 4.94 -9.49 -3.23
CA CYS A 141 3.66 -10.05 -3.60
C CYS A 141 3.49 -10.23 -5.10
N LEU A 142 3.83 -9.23 -5.92
CA LEU A 142 3.78 -9.36 -7.39
C LEU A 142 4.68 -10.50 -7.87
N GLN A 143 5.85 -10.68 -7.25
CA GLN A 143 6.73 -11.81 -7.51
C GLN A 143 6.06 -13.14 -7.20
N SER A 144 5.32 -13.23 -6.07
CA SER A 144 4.61 -14.46 -5.69
C SER A 144 3.49 -14.84 -6.68
N PHE A 145 2.96 -13.86 -7.42
CA PHE A 145 1.96 -14.08 -8.48
C PHE A 145 2.56 -14.26 -9.87
N GLY A 146 3.88 -14.17 -10.03
CA GLY A 146 4.52 -14.22 -11.34
C GLY A 146 4.26 -12.98 -12.22
N GLU A 147 3.96 -11.83 -11.59
CA GLU A 147 3.72 -10.56 -12.29
C GLU A 147 4.99 -9.68 -12.35
N LEU A 148 6.08 -10.12 -11.68
CA LEU A 148 7.44 -9.53 -11.71
C LEU A 148 8.47 -10.61 -11.98
#